data_e4576e0f1b8e5ab9a143646f87eff163
#
_entry.id   e4576e0f1b8e5ab9a143646f87eff163
#
_cell.length_a   1.000
_cell.length_b   1.000
_cell.length_c   1.000
_cell.angle_alpha   90.00
_cell.angle_beta   90.00
_cell.angle_gamma   90.00
#
_symmetry.space_group_name_H-M   'P 1'
#
loop_
_entity.id
_entity.type
_entity.pdbx_description
1 polymer ?
#
loop_
_entity_poly.entity_id
_entity_poly.type
_entity_poly.pdbx_seq_one_letter_code
_entity_poly.pdbx_strand_id
1 'polypeptide(L)'
;MLNYAQAIHKDSGKLIQVANDIYATPFWTEQFCNEFVGYLENNYDLFSVNTADVYKVSEVNTSYLSKMMTIQMLKHHYKSCILEVAKYFLEEDFDGYIEPSIIRYSTKANDSNKLALHNDTSGTSSIIKLNNGYTGGETVFPRQQYSAADLPVGYALIWPGQITHPHKVNPITEGTKYSLSIWTYPPTWNAPTGINRNEIV
;
A
#
# COMPACT_ATOMS: atom_id res chain seq x y z
N MET A 1 -5.40 18.29 9.62
CA MET A 1 -5.77 17.39 8.51
C MET A 1 -4.89 17.75 7.33
N LEU A 2 -4.21 16.79 6.71
CA LEU A 2 -3.34 17.01 5.57
C LEU A 2 -4.16 17.43 4.34
N ASN A 3 -3.62 18.35 3.53
CA ASN A 3 -4.32 18.81 2.32
C ASN A 3 -4.11 17.82 1.17
N TYR A 4 -5.08 16.95 0.94
CA TYR A 4 -4.99 15.91 -0.07
C TYR A 4 -4.84 16.46 -1.51
N ALA A 5 -5.37 17.64 -1.79
CA ALA A 5 -5.22 18.23 -3.14
C ALA A 5 -3.75 18.54 -3.51
N GLN A 6 -2.90 18.76 -2.49
CA GLN A 6 -1.46 18.96 -2.68
C GLN A 6 -0.68 17.63 -2.71
N ALA A 7 -1.35 16.51 -2.39
CA ALA A 7 -0.73 15.20 -2.42
C ALA A 7 -0.50 14.69 -3.84
N ILE A 8 -1.43 14.98 -4.76
CA ILE A 8 -1.50 14.34 -6.07
C ILE A 8 -0.31 14.73 -6.94
N HIS A 9 0.45 13.74 -7.40
CA HIS A 9 1.53 13.98 -8.35
C HIS A 9 0.96 14.39 -9.72
N LYS A 10 1.58 15.35 -10.41
CA LYS A 10 1.12 15.84 -11.73
C LYS A 10 1.01 14.76 -12.81
N ASP A 11 1.84 13.72 -12.71
CA ASP A 11 1.88 12.57 -13.63
C ASP A 11 1.19 11.33 -13.05
N SER A 12 0.35 11.51 -12.03
CA SER A 12 -0.39 10.43 -11.40
C SER A 12 -1.24 9.66 -12.43
N GLY A 13 -1.19 8.33 -12.36
CA GLY A 13 -1.87 7.45 -13.31
C GLY A 13 -1.07 7.13 -14.59
N LYS A 14 0.11 7.73 -14.82
CA LYS A 14 1.01 7.30 -15.89
C LYS A 14 1.68 5.98 -15.51
N LEU A 15 1.18 4.89 -16.04
CA LEU A 15 1.65 3.54 -15.74
C LEU A 15 2.94 3.22 -16.48
N ILE A 16 3.89 2.62 -15.77
CA ILE A 16 5.16 2.10 -16.29
C ILE A 16 5.25 0.63 -15.89
N GLN A 17 5.30 -0.27 -16.84
CA GLN A 17 5.55 -1.68 -16.53
C GLN A 17 7.01 -1.87 -16.12
N VAL A 18 7.24 -2.34 -14.89
CA VAL A 18 8.59 -2.51 -14.32
C VAL A 18 9.02 -3.98 -14.26
N ALA A 19 8.05 -4.90 -14.29
CA ALA A 19 8.26 -6.33 -14.44
C ALA A 19 6.99 -6.98 -15.02
N ASN A 20 6.98 -8.30 -15.18
CA ASN A 20 5.79 -9.01 -15.67
C ASN A 20 4.61 -8.79 -14.73
N ASP A 21 3.55 -8.16 -15.24
CA ASP A 21 2.34 -7.76 -14.53
C ASP A 21 2.57 -6.95 -13.24
N ILE A 22 3.72 -6.25 -13.18
CA ILE A 22 4.01 -5.28 -12.13
C ILE A 22 4.16 -3.90 -12.78
N TYR A 23 3.38 -2.94 -12.28
CA TYR A 23 3.34 -1.57 -12.80
C TYR A 23 3.71 -0.57 -11.70
N ALA A 24 4.41 0.50 -12.08
CA ALA A 24 4.68 1.63 -11.22
C ALA A 24 3.99 2.89 -11.78
N THR A 25 3.56 3.79 -10.91
CA THR A 25 3.03 5.11 -11.29
C THR A 25 3.37 6.15 -10.24
N PRO A 26 3.71 7.39 -10.63
CA PRO A 26 3.67 8.50 -9.68
C PRO A 26 2.28 8.58 -9.05
N PHE A 27 2.21 8.69 -7.72
CA PHE A 27 0.94 8.75 -7.00
C PHE A 27 0.85 10.01 -6.13
N TRP A 28 1.75 10.14 -5.14
CA TRP A 28 1.86 11.29 -4.29
C TRP A 28 3.13 12.08 -4.56
N THR A 29 3.11 13.38 -4.26
CA THR A 29 4.31 14.21 -4.25
C THR A 29 5.21 13.79 -3.08
N GLU A 30 6.53 13.89 -3.28
CA GLU A 30 7.49 13.61 -2.21
C GLU A 30 7.31 14.55 -1.01
N GLN A 31 6.96 15.83 -1.28
CA GLN A 31 6.65 16.79 -0.21
C GLN A 31 5.51 16.29 0.67
N PHE A 32 4.40 15.84 0.08
CA PHE A 32 3.28 15.32 0.86
C PHE A 32 3.66 14.06 1.63
N CYS A 33 4.45 13.16 1.05
CA CYS A 33 4.95 11.97 1.74
C CYS A 33 5.78 12.34 2.96
N ASN A 34 6.67 13.33 2.85
CA ASN A 34 7.50 13.81 3.96
C ASN A 34 6.66 14.41 5.09
N GLU A 35 5.65 15.25 4.76
CA GLU A 35 4.70 15.80 5.74
C GLU A 35 3.89 14.69 6.42
N PHE A 36 3.46 13.71 5.65
CA PHE A 36 2.68 12.58 6.16
C PHE A 36 3.52 11.68 7.09
N VAL A 37 4.74 11.34 6.70
CA VAL A 37 5.67 10.59 7.56
C VAL A 37 5.99 11.36 8.83
N GLY A 38 6.22 12.67 8.76
CA GLY A 38 6.39 13.52 9.95
C GLY A 38 5.19 13.46 10.90
N TYR A 39 3.97 13.40 10.36
CA TYR A 39 2.78 13.18 11.16
C TYR A 39 2.78 11.80 11.83
N LEU A 40 3.13 10.73 11.08
CA LEU A 40 3.17 9.36 11.60
C LEU A 40 4.21 9.20 12.72
N GLU A 41 5.39 9.81 12.58
CA GLU A 41 6.44 9.80 13.61
C GLU A 41 6.01 10.50 14.89
N ASN A 42 5.26 11.60 14.78
CA ASN A 42 4.72 12.31 15.94
C ASN A 42 3.53 11.59 16.59
N ASN A 43 2.98 10.58 15.96
CA ASN A 43 1.84 9.80 16.44
C ASN A 43 2.14 8.30 16.40
N TYR A 44 3.33 7.93 16.88
CA TYR A 44 3.85 6.56 16.80
C TYR A 44 2.92 5.53 17.44
N ASP A 45 2.18 5.93 18.48
CA ASP A 45 1.23 5.09 19.23
C ASP A 45 -0.03 4.71 18.43
N LEU A 46 -0.24 5.30 17.26
CA LEU A 46 -1.33 4.89 16.35
C LEU A 46 -1.12 3.49 15.76
N PHE A 47 0.12 3.02 15.74
CA PHE A 47 0.45 1.73 15.20
C PHE A 47 0.20 0.61 16.20
N SER A 48 -0.47 -0.42 15.76
CA SER A 48 -0.68 -1.63 16.53
C SER A 48 -0.37 -2.87 15.69
N VAL A 49 0.01 -3.94 16.35
CA VAL A 49 0.20 -5.24 15.70
C VAL A 49 -1.08 -6.03 15.83
N ASN A 50 -1.68 -6.40 14.71
CA ASN A 50 -2.81 -7.33 14.72
C ASN A 50 -2.31 -8.72 15.11
N THR A 51 -2.54 -9.13 16.36
CA THR A 51 -2.06 -10.42 16.88
C THR A 51 -2.85 -11.61 16.34
N ALA A 52 -4.03 -11.38 15.76
CA ALA A 52 -4.84 -12.40 15.11
C ALA A 52 -4.40 -12.67 13.66
N ASP A 53 -3.60 -11.77 13.07
CA ASP A 53 -3.07 -11.95 11.74
C ASP A 53 -1.86 -12.92 11.77
N VAL A 54 -1.76 -13.74 10.73
CA VAL A 54 -0.60 -14.59 10.48
C VAL A 54 0.65 -13.73 10.21
N TYR A 55 0.45 -12.60 9.56
CA TYR A 55 1.50 -11.62 9.22
C TYR A 55 1.48 -10.46 10.22
N LYS A 56 2.16 -10.65 11.33
CA LYS A 56 2.24 -9.66 12.43
C LYS A 56 3.03 -8.42 12.01
N VAL A 57 2.40 -7.48 11.34
CA VAL A 57 2.99 -6.19 10.97
C VAL A 57 2.42 -5.06 11.82
N SER A 58 3.19 -3.99 12.02
CA SER A 58 2.71 -2.79 12.68
C SER A 58 1.91 -1.96 11.67
N GLU A 59 0.63 -1.77 11.93
CA GLU A 59 -0.27 -1.07 11.01
C GLU A 59 -1.14 -0.02 11.72
N VAL A 60 -1.57 0.97 10.96
CA VAL A 60 -2.57 1.96 11.40
C VAL A 60 -3.92 1.56 10.84
N ASN A 61 -4.90 1.39 11.72
CA ASN A 61 -6.27 1.07 11.35
C ASN A 61 -6.87 2.15 10.44
N THR A 62 -7.67 1.72 9.47
CA THR A 62 -8.37 2.57 8.48
C THR A 62 -9.17 3.71 9.12
N SER A 63 -9.75 3.50 10.31
CA SER A 63 -10.48 4.54 11.05
C SER A 63 -9.60 5.74 11.42
N TYR A 64 -8.30 5.55 11.62
CA TYR A 64 -7.36 6.65 11.86
C TYR A 64 -6.97 7.38 10.59
N LEU A 65 -6.87 6.68 9.46
CA LEU A 65 -6.63 7.32 8.16
C LEU A 65 -7.70 8.35 7.83
N SER A 66 -8.97 8.07 8.18
CA SER A 66 -10.08 9.00 7.97
C SER A 66 -9.93 10.31 8.76
N LYS A 67 -9.17 10.30 9.86
CA LYS A 67 -8.87 11.50 10.65
C LYS A 67 -7.69 12.30 10.08
N MET A 68 -6.83 11.64 9.33
CA MET A 68 -5.62 12.26 8.74
C MET A 68 -5.93 12.90 7.39
N MET A 69 -6.73 12.23 6.56
CA MET A 69 -7.07 12.67 5.21
C MET A 69 -8.50 12.25 4.85
N THR A 70 -9.04 12.84 3.80
CA THR A 70 -10.34 12.43 3.26
C THR A 70 -10.18 11.09 2.53
N ILE A 71 -10.62 10.01 3.15
CA ILE A 71 -10.50 8.63 2.63
C ILE A 71 -11.17 8.48 1.26
N GLN A 72 -12.30 9.15 1.03
CA GLN A 72 -12.99 9.13 -0.26
C GLN A 72 -12.14 9.73 -1.38
N MET A 73 -11.38 10.80 -1.09
CA MET A 73 -10.46 11.39 -2.07
C MET A 73 -9.31 10.43 -2.38
N LEU A 74 -8.75 9.76 -1.37
CA LEU A 74 -7.73 8.74 -1.57
C LEU A 74 -8.26 7.60 -2.45
N LYS A 75 -9.44 7.07 -2.13
CA LYS A 75 -10.04 5.96 -2.88
C LYS A 75 -10.35 6.36 -4.32
N HIS A 76 -10.92 7.56 -4.53
CA HIS A 76 -11.21 8.06 -5.86
C HIS A 76 -9.94 8.25 -6.69
N HIS A 77 -8.91 8.89 -6.12
CA HIS A 77 -7.62 9.09 -6.78
C HIS A 77 -6.97 7.75 -7.12
N TYR A 78 -6.92 6.82 -6.16
CA TYR A 78 -6.36 5.49 -6.37
C TYR A 78 -7.10 4.75 -7.50
N LYS A 79 -8.43 4.72 -7.44
CA LYS A 79 -9.26 4.09 -8.49
C LYS A 79 -8.92 4.65 -9.87
N SER A 80 -8.77 5.97 -10.02
CA SER A 80 -8.41 6.59 -11.30
C SER A 80 -7.02 6.18 -11.80
N CYS A 81 -6.08 5.92 -10.90
CA CYS A 81 -4.71 5.51 -11.26
C CYS A 81 -4.61 4.05 -11.70
N ILE A 82 -5.43 3.16 -11.13
CA ILE A 82 -5.30 1.72 -11.36
C ILE A 82 -6.32 1.16 -12.35
N LEU A 83 -7.31 1.95 -12.79
CA LEU A 83 -8.46 1.46 -13.55
C LEU A 83 -8.06 0.59 -14.74
N GLU A 84 -7.10 1.04 -15.55
CA GLU A 84 -6.65 0.32 -16.74
C GLU A 84 -5.97 -1.01 -16.37
N VAL A 85 -5.12 -1.00 -15.33
CA VAL A 85 -4.44 -2.21 -14.85
C VAL A 85 -5.42 -3.17 -14.18
N ALA A 86 -6.35 -2.64 -13.38
CA ALA A 86 -7.37 -3.47 -12.73
C ALA A 86 -8.27 -4.17 -13.75
N LYS A 87 -8.68 -3.48 -14.81
CA LYS A 87 -9.43 -4.08 -15.93
C LYS A 87 -8.62 -5.18 -16.62
N TYR A 88 -7.33 -4.95 -16.86
CA TYR A 88 -6.46 -5.95 -17.45
C TYR A 88 -6.32 -7.21 -16.58
N PHE A 89 -6.17 -7.05 -15.24
CA PHE A 89 -6.00 -8.18 -14.33
C PHE A 89 -7.29 -8.95 -14.06
N LEU A 90 -8.42 -8.27 -14.03
CA LEU A 90 -9.70 -8.82 -13.55
C LEU A 90 -10.68 -9.11 -14.69
N GLU A 91 -10.39 -8.64 -15.90
CA GLU A 91 -11.29 -8.70 -17.07
C GLU A 91 -12.69 -8.10 -16.79
N GLU A 92 -12.81 -7.26 -15.77
CA GLU A 92 -14.06 -6.66 -15.29
C GLU A 92 -13.92 -5.16 -15.08
N ASP A 93 -15.03 -4.44 -15.14
CA ASP A 93 -15.08 -3.06 -14.65
C ASP A 93 -14.92 -3.05 -13.13
N PHE A 94 -13.85 -2.40 -12.67
CA PHE A 94 -13.54 -2.34 -11.25
C PHE A 94 -14.44 -1.33 -10.54
N ASP A 95 -15.43 -1.80 -9.80
CA ASP A 95 -16.26 -1.02 -8.87
C ASP A 95 -16.35 -1.72 -7.51
N GLY A 96 -15.20 -2.11 -6.99
CA GLY A 96 -15.07 -2.90 -5.79
C GLY A 96 -14.60 -2.13 -4.56
N TYR A 97 -14.44 -2.86 -3.50
CA TYR A 97 -13.95 -2.35 -2.23
C TYR A 97 -12.45 -2.05 -2.29
N ILE A 98 -12.05 -0.92 -1.72
CA ILE A 98 -10.66 -0.46 -1.60
C ILE A 98 -10.31 -0.37 -0.12
N GLU A 99 -9.30 -1.10 0.31
CA GLU A 99 -8.82 -1.16 1.69
C GLU A 99 -7.41 -0.58 1.80
N PRO A 100 -7.24 0.65 2.30
CA PRO A 100 -5.94 1.23 2.57
C PRO A 100 -5.48 0.94 4.00
N SER A 101 -4.20 0.64 4.19
CA SER A 101 -3.55 0.52 5.49
C SER A 101 -2.14 1.10 5.45
N ILE A 102 -1.73 1.82 6.50
CA ILE A 102 -0.33 2.26 6.66
C ILE A 102 0.44 1.17 7.38
N ILE A 103 1.49 0.68 6.76
CA ILE A 103 2.36 -0.35 7.32
C ILE A 103 3.70 0.28 7.71
N ARG A 104 4.20 -0.10 8.88
CA ARG A 104 5.50 0.29 9.41
C ARG A 104 6.38 -0.93 9.63
N TYR A 105 7.63 -0.83 9.18
CA TYR A 105 8.69 -1.79 9.48
C TYR A 105 9.85 -1.05 10.12
N SER A 106 10.40 -1.59 11.22
CA SER A 106 11.58 -1.04 11.88
C SER A 106 12.32 -2.07 12.72
N THR A 107 13.49 -1.70 13.25
CA THR A 107 14.24 -2.51 14.22
C THR A 107 13.80 -2.26 15.66
N LYS A 108 12.84 -1.38 15.91
CA LYS A 108 12.36 -1.06 17.27
C LYS A 108 11.61 -2.25 17.86
N ALA A 109 11.66 -2.37 19.18
CA ALA A 109 10.89 -3.40 19.89
C ALA A 109 9.40 -3.27 19.57
N ASN A 110 8.73 -4.41 19.40
CA ASN A 110 7.32 -4.54 19.02
C ASN A 110 6.97 -4.21 17.56
N ASP A 111 7.91 -3.79 16.71
CA ASP A 111 7.70 -3.69 15.28
C ASP A 111 8.17 -4.96 14.56
N SER A 112 7.52 -5.30 13.45
CA SER A 112 8.09 -6.22 12.48
C SER A 112 9.18 -5.52 11.70
N ASN A 113 10.30 -6.21 11.47
CA ASN A 113 11.35 -5.71 10.59
C ASN A 113 11.31 -6.32 9.18
N LYS A 114 10.41 -7.25 8.92
CA LYS A 114 10.26 -7.95 7.64
C LYS A 114 8.84 -8.46 7.46
N LEU A 115 8.53 -8.91 6.25
CA LEU A 115 7.33 -9.68 5.96
C LEU A 115 7.72 -10.94 5.18
N ALA A 116 7.28 -12.10 5.66
CA ALA A 116 7.55 -13.38 5.02
C ALA A 116 6.94 -13.45 3.61
N LEU A 117 7.43 -14.38 2.79
CA LEU A 117 6.89 -14.65 1.46
C LEU A 117 5.42 -15.06 1.57
N HIS A 118 4.56 -14.36 0.86
CA HIS A 118 3.11 -14.57 0.87
C HIS A 118 2.47 -14.14 -0.44
N ASN A 119 1.20 -14.41 -0.57
CA ASN A 119 0.32 -13.88 -1.60
C ASN A 119 -0.81 -13.10 -0.91
N ASP A 120 -1.25 -12.02 -1.53
CA ASP A 120 -2.43 -11.30 -1.07
C ASP A 120 -3.71 -11.99 -1.55
N THR A 121 -4.80 -11.82 -0.80
CA THR A 121 -6.12 -12.34 -1.17
C THR A 121 -6.95 -11.34 -1.99
N SER A 122 -6.36 -10.21 -2.34
CA SER A 122 -6.99 -9.14 -3.12
C SER A 122 -7.05 -9.45 -4.62
N GLY A 123 -7.86 -8.73 -5.36
CA GLY A 123 -7.84 -8.73 -6.82
C GLY A 123 -6.62 -7.99 -7.36
N THR A 124 -6.39 -6.80 -6.83
CA THR A 124 -5.20 -5.98 -7.11
C THR A 124 -4.60 -5.52 -5.80
N SER A 125 -3.29 -5.60 -5.69
CA SER A 125 -2.51 -5.10 -4.55
C SER A 125 -1.62 -3.95 -4.97
N SER A 126 -1.40 -3.02 -4.05
CA SER A 126 -0.47 -1.92 -4.26
C SER A 126 0.24 -1.52 -2.99
N ILE A 127 1.45 -0.99 -3.16
CA ILE A 127 2.16 -0.24 -2.12
C ILE A 127 2.54 1.13 -2.65
N ILE A 128 2.39 2.17 -1.84
CA ILE A 128 2.97 3.49 -2.08
C ILE A 128 4.15 3.66 -1.11
N LYS A 129 5.35 3.91 -1.66
CA LYS A 129 6.54 4.18 -0.86
C LYS A 129 6.45 5.58 -0.25
N LEU A 130 6.49 5.69 1.08
CA LEU A 130 6.30 6.97 1.76
C LEU A 130 7.61 7.66 2.16
N ASN A 131 8.71 6.92 2.33
CA ASN A 131 9.99 7.50 2.74
C ASN A 131 11.20 6.74 2.20
N ASN A 132 12.33 7.40 2.33
CA ASN A 132 13.68 6.82 2.32
C ASN A 132 14.24 6.84 3.75
N GLY A 133 15.55 6.66 3.93
CA GLY A 133 16.21 6.76 5.24
C GLY A 133 16.15 5.46 6.05
N TYR A 134 16.05 4.34 5.37
CA TYR A 134 16.17 3.00 5.96
C TYR A 134 17.06 2.11 5.09
N THR A 135 17.63 1.07 5.69
CA THR A 135 18.46 0.06 5.01
C THR A 135 17.76 -1.29 5.02
N GLY A 136 17.74 -1.97 3.87
CA GLY A 136 16.92 -3.18 3.67
C GLY A 136 15.47 -2.81 3.37
N GLY A 137 14.53 -3.70 3.67
CA GLY A 137 13.09 -3.44 3.59
C GLY A 137 12.52 -3.38 2.17
N GLU A 138 13.26 -3.82 1.15
CA GLU A 138 12.76 -3.87 -0.23
C GLU A 138 11.59 -4.85 -0.32
N THR A 139 10.56 -4.47 -1.05
CA THR A 139 9.53 -5.40 -1.50
C THR A 139 10.09 -6.18 -2.69
N VAL A 140 10.13 -7.50 -2.58
CA VAL A 140 10.75 -8.39 -3.56
C VAL A 140 9.73 -9.40 -4.07
N PHE A 141 9.70 -9.58 -5.40
CA PHE A 141 8.89 -10.55 -6.13
C PHE A 141 9.81 -11.62 -6.74
N PRO A 142 10.08 -12.72 -6.03
CA PRO A 142 11.05 -13.72 -6.50
C PRO A 142 10.70 -14.36 -7.83
N ARG A 143 9.40 -14.61 -8.08
CA ARG A 143 8.93 -15.21 -9.34
C ARG A 143 9.14 -14.28 -10.53
N GLN A 144 8.94 -12.96 -10.36
CA GLN A 144 9.13 -11.95 -11.39
C GLN A 144 10.57 -11.45 -11.45
N GLN A 145 11.46 -11.94 -10.59
CA GLN A 145 12.85 -11.48 -10.45
C GLN A 145 12.97 -9.96 -10.31
N TYR A 146 12.03 -9.36 -9.56
CA TYR A 146 11.93 -7.92 -9.38
C TYR A 146 12.10 -7.52 -7.91
N SER A 147 12.79 -6.39 -7.72
CA SER A 147 12.93 -5.71 -6.42
C SER A 147 12.51 -4.25 -6.56
N ALA A 148 11.72 -3.77 -5.62
CA ALA A 148 11.29 -2.38 -5.54
C ALA A 148 12.29 -1.48 -4.78
N ALA A 149 13.58 -1.84 -4.73
CA ALA A 149 14.62 -1.06 -4.05
C ALA A 149 14.66 0.39 -4.56
N ASP A 150 14.64 0.56 -5.88
CA ASP A 150 14.76 1.85 -6.57
C ASP A 150 13.42 2.56 -6.79
N LEU A 151 12.31 2.05 -6.22
CA LEU A 151 11.02 2.73 -6.33
C LEU A 151 11.11 4.12 -5.68
N PRO A 152 10.78 5.22 -6.41
CA PRO A 152 10.84 6.56 -5.84
C PRO A 152 9.80 6.77 -4.73
N VAL A 153 10.07 7.70 -3.81
CA VAL A 153 9.08 8.14 -2.81
C VAL A 153 7.86 8.73 -3.52
N GLY A 154 6.68 8.38 -3.03
CA GLY A 154 5.40 8.80 -3.61
C GLY A 154 4.93 7.97 -4.80
N TYR A 155 5.71 7.00 -5.27
CA TYR A 155 5.27 6.09 -6.32
C TYR A 155 4.46 4.91 -5.74
N ALA A 156 3.42 4.56 -6.46
CA ALA A 156 2.68 3.32 -6.26
C ALA A 156 3.30 2.22 -7.11
N LEU A 157 3.44 1.04 -6.52
CA LEU A 157 3.72 -0.22 -7.21
C LEU A 157 2.43 -1.04 -7.17
N ILE A 158 2.01 -1.62 -8.30
CA ILE A 158 0.71 -2.26 -8.50
C ILE A 158 0.93 -3.64 -9.13
N TRP A 159 0.30 -4.68 -8.60
CA TRP A 159 0.37 -6.04 -9.11
C TRP A 159 -0.95 -6.79 -8.89
N PRO A 160 -1.23 -7.87 -9.65
CA PRO A 160 -2.37 -8.72 -9.37
C PRO A 160 -2.17 -9.41 -8.02
N GLY A 161 -3.20 -9.46 -7.22
CA GLY A 161 -3.21 -10.22 -5.98
C GLY A 161 -3.17 -11.74 -6.26
N GLN A 162 -3.39 -12.53 -5.22
CA GLN A 162 -3.46 -13.98 -5.28
C GLN A 162 -2.15 -14.68 -5.65
N ILE A 163 -2.24 -15.86 -6.27
CA ILE A 163 -1.15 -16.84 -6.36
C ILE A 163 -0.03 -16.46 -7.34
N THR A 164 -0.25 -15.51 -8.25
CA THR A 164 0.68 -15.24 -9.35
C THR A 164 1.88 -14.41 -8.92
N HIS A 165 1.72 -13.56 -7.91
CA HIS A 165 2.72 -12.59 -7.46
C HIS A 165 3.11 -12.77 -5.99
N PRO A 166 3.73 -13.93 -5.63
CA PRO A 166 4.27 -14.10 -4.28
C PRO A 166 5.35 -13.06 -4.02
N HIS A 167 5.23 -12.35 -2.90
CA HIS A 167 6.17 -11.28 -2.55
C HIS A 167 6.49 -11.28 -1.05
N LYS A 168 7.56 -10.59 -0.71
CA LYS A 168 8.04 -10.42 0.67
C LYS A 168 8.62 -9.05 0.88
N VAL A 169 8.81 -8.67 2.14
CA VAL A 169 9.61 -7.51 2.52
C VAL A 169 10.89 -8.02 3.17
N ASN A 170 12.05 -7.68 2.60
CA ASN A 170 13.34 -8.01 3.17
C ASN A 170 13.53 -7.33 4.55
N PRO A 171 14.36 -7.90 5.43
CA PRO A 171 14.60 -7.31 6.76
C PRO A 171 15.09 -5.87 6.67
N ILE A 172 14.49 -4.99 7.48
CA ILE A 172 15.05 -3.68 7.81
C ILE A 172 16.21 -3.89 8.78
N THR A 173 17.36 -3.30 8.51
CA THR A 173 18.55 -3.33 9.37
C THR A 173 18.82 -1.99 10.06
N GLU A 174 18.35 -0.89 9.47
CA GLU A 174 18.43 0.46 10.02
C GLU A 174 17.23 1.30 9.62
N GLY A 175 16.85 2.24 10.47
CA GLY A 175 15.78 3.20 10.21
C GLY A 175 14.38 2.62 10.32
N THR A 176 13.43 3.34 9.73
CA THR A 176 12.00 2.97 9.72
C THR A 176 11.44 3.17 8.32
N LYS A 177 10.81 2.14 7.80
CA LYS A 177 10.08 2.18 6.54
C LYS A 177 8.60 2.38 6.80
N TYR A 178 7.99 3.32 6.09
CA TYR A 178 6.55 3.50 5.98
C TYR A 178 6.08 3.24 4.56
N SER A 179 4.96 2.56 4.43
CA SER A 179 4.27 2.38 3.16
C SER A 179 2.76 2.45 3.36
N LEU A 180 2.05 2.98 2.37
CA LEU A 180 0.61 2.82 2.27
C LEU A 180 0.34 1.60 1.40
N SER A 181 -0.20 0.55 2.00
CA SER A 181 -0.71 -0.62 1.26
C SER A 181 -2.17 -0.40 0.91
N ILE A 182 -2.57 -0.82 -0.29
CA ILE A 182 -3.96 -0.74 -0.74
C ILE A 182 -4.32 -2.05 -1.43
N TRP A 183 -5.35 -2.70 -0.91
CA TRP A 183 -5.94 -3.90 -1.49
C TRP A 183 -7.29 -3.58 -2.09
N THR A 184 -7.60 -4.24 -3.22
CA THR A 184 -8.88 -4.06 -3.90
C THR A 184 -9.57 -5.40 -4.06
N TYR A 185 -10.89 -5.38 -3.90
CA TYR A 185 -11.72 -6.57 -3.99
C TYR A 185 -12.86 -6.32 -4.98
N PRO A 186 -12.95 -7.08 -6.09
CA PRO A 186 -14.08 -6.98 -7.01
C PRO A 186 -15.41 -7.18 -6.29
N PRO A 187 -16.51 -6.58 -6.79
CA PRO A 187 -17.84 -6.72 -6.19
C PRO A 187 -18.31 -8.16 -6.09
N THR A 188 -17.86 -9.00 -7.05
CA THR A 188 -18.19 -10.42 -7.15
C THR A 188 -17.47 -11.28 -6.11
N TRP A 189 -16.41 -10.75 -5.49
CA TRP A 189 -15.65 -11.48 -4.47
C TRP A 189 -16.24 -11.28 -3.09
N ASN A 190 -16.27 -12.35 -2.30
CA ASN A 190 -16.56 -12.21 -0.88
C ASN A 190 -15.44 -11.42 -0.21
N ALA A 191 -15.79 -10.31 0.45
CA ALA A 191 -14.83 -9.61 1.28
C ALA A 191 -14.27 -10.56 2.34
N PRO A 192 -12.99 -10.40 2.77
CA PRO A 192 -12.46 -11.14 3.90
C PRO A 192 -13.41 -11.08 5.10
N THR A 193 -13.53 -12.17 5.82
CA THR A 193 -14.42 -12.24 6.99
C THR A 193 -14.07 -11.15 8.00
N GLY A 194 -15.01 -10.27 8.31
CA GLY A 194 -14.83 -9.13 9.22
C GLY A 194 -15.02 -7.76 8.56
N ILE A 195 -15.08 -7.67 7.24
CA ILE A 195 -15.38 -6.41 6.55
C ILE A 195 -16.89 -6.28 6.38
N ASN A 196 -17.48 -5.30 7.05
CA ASN A 196 -18.89 -4.96 6.88
C ASN A 196 -19.07 -4.10 5.62
N ARG A 197 -19.54 -4.68 4.52
CA ARG A 197 -19.77 -3.98 3.25
C ARG A 197 -20.77 -2.82 3.35
N ASN A 198 -21.62 -2.80 4.38
CA ASN A 198 -22.63 -1.77 4.56
C ASN A 198 -22.10 -0.47 5.18
N GLU A 199 -20.84 -0.42 5.61
CA GLU A 199 -20.17 0.78 6.14
C GLU A 199 -19.42 1.58 5.06
N ILE A 200 -19.67 1.27 3.76
CA ILE A 200 -18.88 1.75 2.63
C ILE A 200 -19.74 2.61 1.68
N VAL A 201 -20.63 3.41 2.24
CA VAL A 201 -21.34 4.45 1.45
C VAL A 201 -20.78 5.81 1.79
#